data_8108439f4d82fb1728ef67e01122841a
#
_entry.id   8108439f4d82fb1728ef67e01122841a
#
_cell.length_a   1.000
_cell.length_b   1.000
_cell.length_c   1.000
_cell.angle_alpha   90.00
_cell.angle_beta   90.00
_cell.angle_gamma   90.00
#
_symmetry.space_group_name_H-M   'P 1'
#
loop_
_entity.id
_entity.type
_entity.pdbx_description
1 polymer ?
#
loop_
_entity_poly.entity_id
_entity_poly.type
_entity_poly.pdbx_seq_one_letter_code
_entity_poly.pdbx_strand_id
1 'polypeptide(L)'
;MRSAVLQLLAGIAIICAIRSASAQDLHPGIIGEDDRVRLDERGSPWDAVGQVNVAGYRTRILCTGTLVAPKIVVTAAHCVINQVNQKPFQPSDIHFLAGVRGSENKGHATAQCLHFLPNYRYVAPERLTPTLPVQKVPIEFFANDVVVIVLNGSPGVEPAPLDEHVDPQPGLRLTHVAYSADHRFMPWVHFNCHLLRSDLKAGLWFNDCDTHPGSSGGPIFTRTDGKYKVAAIMLGTGERLYNLAMPGSQWLELTQNAACS
;
A
#
# COMPACT_ATOMS: atom_id res chain seq x y z
N MET A 1 -37.00 75.49 23.74
CA MET A 1 -37.46 74.12 23.75
C MET A 1 -36.99 73.45 22.45
N ARG A 2 -35.89 72.72 22.49
CA ARG A 2 -35.29 72.00 21.33
C ARG A 2 -35.11 70.56 21.74
N SER A 3 -35.91 69.69 21.14
CA SER A 3 -35.82 68.20 21.31
C SER A 3 -34.67 67.69 20.49
N ALA A 4 -33.73 67.04 21.11
CA ALA A 4 -32.66 66.30 20.46
C ALA A 4 -33.13 64.85 20.25
N VAL A 5 -33.19 64.43 18.99
CA VAL A 5 -33.45 63.03 18.58
C VAL A 5 -32.10 62.33 18.47
N LEU A 6 -31.89 61.35 19.37
CA LEU A 6 -30.70 60.52 19.35
C LEU A 6 -30.96 59.30 18.42
N GLN A 7 -30.29 59.27 17.28
CA GLN A 7 -30.28 58.11 16.39
C GLN A 7 -29.23 57.12 16.84
N LEU A 8 -29.66 55.93 17.28
CA LEU A 8 -28.80 54.78 17.53
C LEU A 8 -28.51 54.10 16.20
N LEU A 9 -27.28 54.15 15.72
CA LEU A 9 -26.79 53.33 14.62
C LEU A 9 -26.32 52.01 15.20
N ALA A 10 -27.10 50.95 15.01
CA ALA A 10 -26.68 49.59 15.30
C ALA A 10 -25.81 49.06 14.18
N GLY A 11 -24.50 49.04 14.41
CA GLY A 11 -23.53 48.43 13.51
C GLY A 11 -23.57 46.90 13.61
N ILE A 12 -24.05 46.22 12.59
CA ILE A 12 -23.98 44.76 12.49
C ILE A 12 -22.55 44.41 12.02
N ALA A 13 -21.72 43.97 12.97
CA ALA A 13 -20.42 43.36 12.65
C ALA A 13 -20.63 41.94 12.11
N ILE A 14 -20.56 41.78 10.80
CA ILE A 14 -20.50 40.46 10.16
C ILE A 14 -19.10 39.91 10.43
N ILE A 15 -18.98 39.04 11.44
CA ILE A 15 -17.78 38.23 11.68
C ILE A 15 -17.75 37.16 10.60
N CYS A 16 -17.00 37.42 9.52
CA CYS A 16 -16.66 36.42 8.53
C CYS A 16 -15.68 35.43 9.17
N ALA A 17 -16.18 34.34 9.70
CA ALA A 17 -15.37 33.23 10.19
C ALA A 17 -14.65 32.61 8.99
N ILE A 18 -13.45 33.10 8.69
CA ILE A 18 -12.51 32.43 7.78
C ILE A 18 -12.13 31.14 8.50
N ARG A 19 -12.79 30.05 8.13
CA ARG A 19 -12.25 28.72 8.44
C ARG A 19 -10.94 28.60 7.70
N SER A 20 -9.84 28.76 8.42
CA SER A 20 -8.54 28.32 7.95
C SER A 20 -8.65 26.82 7.73
N ALA A 21 -8.87 26.38 6.48
CA ALA A 21 -8.62 25.02 6.11
C ALA A 21 -7.13 24.79 6.42
N SER A 22 -6.86 24.04 7.48
CA SER A 22 -5.52 23.52 7.69
C SER A 22 -5.18 22.77 6.41
N ALA A 23 -4.17 23.24 5.67
CA ALA A 23 -3.59 22.45 4.60
C ALA A 23 -3.08 21.18 5.27
N GLN A 24 -3.89 20.13 5.27
CA GLN A 24 -3.42 18.80 5.58
C GLN A 24 -2.31 18.53 4.59
N ASP A 25 -1.15 18.19 5.11
CA ASP A 25 0.01 17.79 4.31
C ASP A 25 -0.33 16.41 3.69
N LEU A 26 -1.18 16.45 2.66
CA LEU A 26 -1.69 15.26 2.01
C LEU A 26 -0.53 14.55 1.33
N HIS A 27 -0.25 13.34 1.78
CA HIS A 27 0.76 12.49 1.18
C HIS A 27 0.44 12.27 -0.32
N PRO A 28 1.45 12.22 -1.22
CA PRO A 28 1.22 12.05 -2.67
C PRO A 28 0.35 10.86 -3.07
N GLY A 29 0.25 9.83 -2.22
CA GLY A 29 -0.60 8.66 -2.45
C GLY A 29 -2.05 8.81 -2.02
N ILE A 30 -2.43 9.93 -1.41
CA ILE A 30 -3.82 10.27 -1.11
C ILE A 30 -4.38 11.08 -2.27
N ILE A 31 -5.45 10.57 -2.91
CA ILE A 31 -6.06 11.13 -4.11
C ILE A 31 -7.38 11.80 -3.73
N GLY A 32 -7.37 13.12 -3.60
CA GLY A 32 -8.52 13.85 -3.07
C GLY A 32 -8.56 13.87 -1.55
N GLU A 33 -9.65 13.41 -0.97
CA GLU A 33 -9.77 13.18 0.49
C GLU A 33 -9.21 11.80 0.85
N ASP A 34 -8.86 11.61 2.12
CA ASP A 34 -8.39 10.30 2.59
C ASP A 34 -9.60 9.42 2.92
N ASP A 35 -9.93 8.51 2.01
CA ASP A 35 -11.07 7.60 2.11
C ASP A 35 -10.73 6.29 2.83
N ARG A 36 -9.52 6.15 3.34
CA ARG A 36 -9.12 4.99 4.13
C ARG A 36 -9.84 4.97 5.47
N VAL A 37 -10.26 3.80 5.88
CA VAL A 37 -10.85 3.55 7.20
C VAL A 37 -10.10 2.42 7.92
N ARG A 38 -10.16 2.41 9.24
CA ARG A 38 -9.56 1.34 10.04
C ARG A 38 -10.26 0.01 9.78
N LEU A 39 -9.50 -1.05 9.52
CA LEU A 39 -10.01 -2.40 9.30
C LEU A 39 -10.01 -3.17 10.62
N ASP A 40 -11.17 -3.29 11.25
CA ASP A 40 -11.34 -4.05 12.49
C ASP A 40 -11.73 -5.52 12.25
N GLU A 41 -12.23 -5.85 11.06
CA GLU A 41 -12.61 -7.22 10.68
C GLU A 41 -11.40 -8.16 10.76
N ARG A 42 -11.69 -9.42 11.11
CA ARG A 42 -10.73 -10.50 11.24
C ARG A 42 -11.14 -11.70 10.38
N GLY A 43 -10.24 -12.68 10.29
CA GLY A 43 -10.44 -13.86 9.46
C GLY A 43 -9.96 -13.65 8.02
N SER A 44 -10.26 -14.63 7.15
CA SER A 44 -9.89 -14.57 5.73
C SER A 44 -10.77 -13.55 4.99
N PRO A 45 -10.19 -12.70 4.08
CA PRO A 45 -8.77 -12.69 3.73
C PRO A 45 -7.93 -11.71 4.58
N TRP A 46 -8.54 -11.03 5.57
CA TRP A 46 -7.94 -9.88 6.26
C TRP A 46 -6.74 -10.25 7.14
N ASP A 47 -6.77 -11.43 7.78
CA ASP A 47 -5.66 -11.90 8.61
C ASP A 47 -4.46 -12.41 7.78
N ALA A 48 -4.67 -12.69 6.48
CA ALA A 48 -3.60 -13.00 5.54
C ALA A 48 -2.78 -11.77 5.14
N VAL A 49 -3.33 -10.56 5.34
CA VAL A 49 -2.58 -9.31 5.15
C VAL A 49 -1.70 -9.07 6.37
N GLY A 50 -0.43 -8.83 6.15
CA GLY A 50 0.55 -8.70 7.22
C GLY A 50 1.61 -7.64 6.93
N GLN A 51 2.41 -7.36 7.95
CA GLN A 51 3.58 -6.51 7.80
C GLN A 51 4.76 -7.33 7.27
N VAL A 52 5.48 -6.75 6.32
CA VAL A 52 6.82 -7.19 5.93
C VAL A 52 7.80 -6.22 6.54
N ASN A 53 8.51 -6.68 7.56
CA ASN A 53 9.48 -5.90 8.31
C ASN A 53 10.88 -6.43 8.08
N VAL A 54 11.85 -5.54 7.90
CA VAL A 54 13.25 -5.90 7.93
C VAL A 54 13.84 -5.41 9.24
N ALA A 55 14.21 -6.36 10.11
CA ALA A 55 14.78 -6.09 11.42
C ALA A 55 16.30 -6.08 11.34
N GLY A 56 16.90 -4.91 11.52
CA GLY A 56 18.34 -4.76 11.76
C GLY A 56 18.55 -3.65 12.76
N TYR A 57 19.70 -3.64 13.44
CA TYR A 57 19.99 -2.67 14.49
C TYR A 57 19.80 -1.20 14.06
N ARG A 58 19.90 -0.89 12.76
CA ARG A 58 19.79 0.48 12.24
C ARG A 58 18.82 0.61 11.05
N THR A 59 18.23 -0.48 10.57
CA THR A 59 17.38 -0.46 9.38
C THR A 59 16.00 -0.97 9.76
N ARG A 60 15.00 -0.12 9.59
CA ARG A 60 13.60 -0.49 9.75
C ARG A 60 12.89 -0.16 8.45
N ILE A 61 12.50 -1.19 7.74
CA ILE A 61 11.61 -1.09 6.59
C ILE A 61 10.26 -1.64 7.05
N LEU A 62 9.21 -0.86 6.81
CA LEU A 62 7.83 -1.28 6.98
C LEU A 62 7.20 -1.32 5.59
N CYS A 63 6.75 -2.50 5.21
CA CYS A 63 5.89 -2.73 4.05
C CYS A 63 4.72 -3.62 4.43
N THR A 64 3.81 -3.78 3.50
CA THR A 64 2.70 -4.72 3.61
C THR A 64 2.98 -5.92 2.70
N GLY A 65 2.51 -7.10 3.08
CA GLY A 65 2.55 -8.30 2.26
C GLY A 65 1.30 -9.12 2.44
N THR A 66 1.08 -10.08 1.56
CA THR A 66 -0.10 -10.93 1.60
C THR A 66 0.31 -12.39 1.54
N LEU A 67 -0.13 -13.18 2.52
CA LEU A 67 -0.01 -14.63 2.48
C LEU A 67 -1.00 -15.18 1.45
N VAL A 68 -0.50 -15.78 0.39
CA VAL A 68 -1.30 -16.32 -0.73
C VAL A 68 -1.26 -17.85 -0.84
N ALA A 69 -0.35 -18.48 -0.10
CA ALA A 69 -0.31 -19.92 0.15
C ALA A 69 0.28 -20.18 1.54
N PRO A 70 0.25 -21.37 2.11
CA PRO A 70 0.61 -21.62 3.52
C PRO A 70 1.98 -21.08 3.97
N LYS A 71 2.91 -20.89 3.03
CA LYS A 71 4.25 -20.36 3.29
C LYS A 71 4.69 -19.31 2.25
N ILE A 72 3.77 -18.82 1.42
CA ILE A 72 4.08 -17.93 0.31
C ILE A 72 3.48 -16.56 0.58
N VAL A 73 4.32 -15.56 0.66
CA VAL A 73 3.93 -14.15 0.78
C VAL A 73 4.36 -13.39 -0.48
N VAL A 74 3.46 -12.56 -0.99
CA VAL A 74 3.75 -11.62 -2.09
C VAL A 74 3.85 -10.21 -1.52
N THR A 75 4.87 -9.48 -1.95
CA THR A 75 5.07 -8.06 -1.60
C THR A 75 5.84 -7.34 -2.73
N ALA A 76 6.02 -6.02 -2.59
CA ALA A 76 6.87 -5.26 -3.51
C ALA A 76 8.35 -5.62 -3.31
N ALA A 77 9.10 -5.76 -4.40
CA ALA A 77 10.50 -6.19 -4.33
C ALA A 77 11.40 -5.15 -3.65
N HIS A 78 11.12 -3.85 -3.83
CA HIS A 78 11.87 -2.80 -3.16
C HIS A 78 11.80 -2.89 -1.61
N CYS A 79 10.79 -3.57 -1.07
CA CYS A 79 10.62 -3.78 0.37
C CYS A 79 11.71 -4.65 0.99
N VAL A 80 12.35 -5.49 0.20
CA VAL A 80 13.39 -6.42 0.66
C VAL A 80 14.77 -6.07 0.12
N ILE A 81 14.93 -4.88 -0.47
CA ILE A 81 16.21 -4.38 -0.98
C ILE A 81 16.81 -3.35 -0.02
N ASN A 82 18.06 -3.55 0.33
CA ASN A 82 18.83 -2.55 1.04
C ASN A 82 19.20 -1.39 0.09
N GLN A 83 18.64 -0.22 0.35
CA GLN A 83 18.80 0.96 -0.51
C GLN A 83 20.25 1.49 -0.57
N VAL A 84 21.10 1.13 0.39
CA VAL A 84 22.48 1.61 0.44
C VAL A 84 23.36 0.82 -0.53
N ASN A 85 23.27 -0.51 -0.49
CA ASN A 85 24.09 -1.40 -1.31
C ASN A 85 23.34 -2.03 -2.50
N GLN A 86 22.04 -1.72 -2.63
CA GLN A 86 21.15 -2.20 -3.69
C GLN A 86 21.05 -3.73 -3.80
N LYS A 87 21.29 -4.44 -2.71
CA LYS A 87 21.21 -5.90 -2.63
C LYS A 87 20.03 -6.33 -1.77
N PRO A 88 19.46 -7.52 -2.01
CA PRO A 88 18.47 -8.09 -1.11
C PRO A 88 19.03 -8.21 0.31
N PHE A 89 18.17 -7.97 1.30
CA PHE A 89 18.47 -8.34 2.68
C PHE A 89 18.62 -9.86 2.81
N GLN A 90 19.30 -10.30 3.87
CA GLN A 90 19.33 -11.72 4.19
C GLN A 90 17.89 -12.19 4.50
N PRO A 91 17.45 -13.33 3.96
CA PRO A 91 16.10 -13.82 4.22
C PRO A 91 15.74 -13.91 5.71
N SER A 92 16.69 -14.35 6.55
CA SER A 92 16.51 -14.43 8.01
C SER A 92 16.16 -13.10 8.69
N ASP A 93 16.52 -11.98 8.07
CA ASP A 93 16.26 -10.63 8.59
C ASP A 93 14.88 -10.08 8.14
N ILE A 94 14.19 -10.81 7.27
CA ILE A 94 12.88 -10.43 6.75
C ILE A 94 11.80 -11.18 7.52
N HIS A 95 10.92 -10.44 8.16
CA HIS A 95 9.85 -10.95 9.00
C HIS A 95 8.50 -10.67 8.35
N PHE A 96 7.62 -11.66 8.35
CA PHE A 96 6.21 -11.51 8.03
C PHE A 96 5.36 -11.69 9.29
N LEU A 97 4.58 -10.67 9.64
CA LEU A 97 3.67 -10.68 10.78
C LEU A 97 2.24 -10.59 10.24
N ALA A 98 1.52 -11.72 10.23
CA ALA A 98 0.15 -11.81 9.72
C ALA A 98 -0.85 -11.17 10.68
N GLY A 99 -1.84 -10.47 10.16
CA GLY A 99 -3.01 -9.99 10.90
C GLY A 99 -2.69 -9.13 12.12
N VAL A 100 -1.73 -8.19 11.98
CA VAL A 100 -1.34 -7.30 13.09
C VAL A 100 -2.50 -6.41 13.52
N ARG A 101 -2.75 -6.34 14.83
CA ARG A 101 -3.76 -5.47 15.47
C ARG A 101 -3.20 -4.98 16.81
N GLY A 102 -2.72 -3.74 16.84
CA GLY A 102 -2.05 -3.19 18.03
C GLY A 102 -0.71 -3.87 18.28
N SER A 103 -0.53 -4.43 19.46
CA SER A 103 0.65 -5.21 19.85
C SER A 103 0.57 -6.70 19.48
N GLU A 104 -0.57 -7.17 18.98
CA GLU A 104 -0.80 -8.57 18.66
C GLU A 104 -0.66 -8.85 17.17
N ASN A 105 -0.31 -10.07 16.82
CA ASN A 105 -0.38 -10.61 15.48
C ASN A 105 -0.98 -12.04 15.53
N LYS A 106 -1.48 -12.53 14.40
CA LYS A 106 -2.04 -13.88 14.29
C LYS A 106 -0.99 -14.94 14.05
N GLY A 107 0.15 -14.54 13.50
CA GLY A 107 1.27 -15.43 13.26
C GLY A 107 2.48 -14.70 12.74
N HIS A 108 3.65 -15.30 12.92
CA HIS A 108 4.94 -14.75 12.53
C HIS A 108 5.82 -15.84 11.93
N ALA A 109 6.50 -15.50 10.86
CA ALA A 109 7.59 -16.32 10.31
C ALA A 109 8.64 -15.41 9.66
N THR A 110 9.87 -15.91 9.56
CA THR A 110 10.95 -15.27 8.79
C THR A 110 10.99 -15.84 7.38
N ALA A 111 11.59 -15.11 6.45
CA ALA A 111 11.82 -15.65 5.13
C ALA A 111 12.87 -16.77 5.15
N GLN A 112 12.69 -17.74 4.27
CA GLN A 112 13.65 -18.77 3.93
C GLN A 112 14.42 -18.42 2.67
N CYS A 113 13.71 -17.99 1.62
CA CYS A 113 14.30 -17.51 0.38
C CYS A 113 13.37 -16.51 -0.33
N LEU A 114 13.92 -15.83 -1.35
CA LEU A 114 13.25 -14.78 -2.11
C LEU A 114 13.29 -15.13 -3.60
N HIS A 115 12.15 -14.99 -4.27
CA HIS A 115 12.04 -15.14 -5.71
C HIS A 115 11.57 -13.82 -6.32
N PHE A 116 12.44 -13.18 -7.10
CA PHE A 116 12.12 -11.95 -7.80
C PHE A 116 11.55 -12.25 -9.18
N LEU A 117 10.73 -11.34 -9.69
CA LEU A 117 10.34 -11.41 -11.10
C LEU A 117 11.58 -11.32 -12.01
N PRO A 118 11.55 -12.02 -13.16
CA PRO A 118 12.61 -11.87 -14.16
C PRO A 118 12.83 -10.40 -14.52
N ASN A 119 14.08 -10.01 -14.69
CA ASN A 119 14.47 -8.63 -15.04
C ASN A 119 14.17 -7.57 -13.99
N TYR A 120 13.76 -7.93 -12.77
CA TYR A 120 13.70 -6.95 -11.69
C TYR A 120 15.07 -6.30 -11.50
N ARG A 121 15.07 -4.97 -11.46
CA ARG A 121 16.25 -4.16 -11.10
C ARG A 121 15.82 -3.07 -10.14
N TYR A 122 16.52 -3.00 -9.03
CA TYR A 122 16.32 -1.88 -8.12
C TYR A 122 16.82 -0.58 -8.79
N VAL A 123 15.94 0.39 -8.90
CA VAL A 123 16.28 1.76 -9.33
C VAL A 123 16.17 2.65 -8.11
N ALA A 124 17.30 3.22 -7.68
CA ALA A 124 17.27 4.16 -6.56
C ALA A 124 16.46 5.41 -6.96
N PRO A 125 15.51 5.86 -6.13
CA PRO A 125 14.83 7.12 -6.38
C PRO A 125 15.88 8.23 -6.50
N GLU A 126 15.82 9.02 -7.56
CA GLU A 126 16.67 10.23 -7.63
C GLU A 126 16.34 11.10 -6.42
N ARG A 127 17.37 11.37 -5.61
CA ARG A 127 17.26 12.37 -4.56
C ARG A 127 17.19 13.72 -5.25
N LEU A 128 15.98 14.15 -5.60
CA LEU A 128 15.74 15.53 -5.96
C LEU A 128 16.18 16.38 -4.76
N THR A 129 16.88 17.47 -5.06
CA THR A 129 17.50 18.36 -4.07
C THR A 129 16.53 18.72 -2.92
N PRO A 130 17.03 19.09 -1.72
CA PRO A 130 16.20 19.36 -0.52
C PRO A 130 15.08 20.39 -0.71
N THR A 131 15.07 21.11 -1.82
CA THR A 131 14.10 22.15 -2.16
C THR A 131 12.88 21.68 -2.94
N LEU A 132 12.82 20.39 -3.39
CA LEU A 132 11.67 19.84 -4.10
C LEU A 132 11.04 18.74 -3.25
N PRO A 133 9.80 18.93 -2.75
CA PRO A 133 9.16 18.01 -1.79
C PRO A 133 8.65 16.71 -2.41
N VAL A 134 8.74 16.51 -3.72
CA VAL A 134 8.25 15.30 -4.41
C VAL A 134 9.39 14.62 -5.13
N GLN A 135 9.76 13.43 -4.69
CA GLN A 135 10.64 12.54 -5.46
C GLN A 135 9.86 12.02 -6.66
N LYS A 136 10.22 12.45 -7.84
CA LYS A 136 9.72 11.84 -9.08
C LYS A 136 10.38 10.47 -9.23
N VAL A 137 9.63 9.42 -8.92
CA VAL A 137 10.09 8.05 -9.14
C VAL A 137 9.75 7.67 -10.58
N PRO A 138 10.74 7.37 -11.43
CA PRO A 138 10.48 6.94 -12.80
C PRO A 138 9.60 5.69 -12.82
N ILE A 139 8.72 5.56 -13.82
CA ILE A 139 7.79 4.42 -13.92
C ILE A 139 8.56 3.09 -14.03
N GLU A 140 9.76 3.13 -14.56
CA GLU A 140 10.67 1.98 -14.67
C GLU A 140 11.07 1.40 -13.32
N PHE A 141 11.00 2.20 -12.25
CA PHE A 141 11.22 1.72 -10.87
C PHE A 141 10.20 0.64 -10.49
N PHE A 142 8.97 0.76 -10.98
CA PHE A 142 7.88 -0.16 -10.67
C PHE A 142 7.81 -1.35 -11.63
N ALA A 143 8.62 -1.37 -12.68
CA ALA A 143 8.67 -2.50 -13.60
C ALA A 143 9.24 -3.74 -12.89
N ASN A 144 8.47 -4.83 -12.88
CA ASN A 144 8.81 -6.10 -12.22
C ASN A 144 9.07 -5.98 -10.69
N ASP A 145 8.57 -4.93 -10.04
CA ASP A 145 8.79 -4.64 -8.62
C ASP A 145 7.94 -5.55 -7.72
N VAL A 146 8.08 -6.87 -7.88
CA VAL A 146 7.43 -7.90 -7.08
C VAL A 146 8.44 -8.94 -6.64
N VAL A 147 8.29 -9.40 -5.40
CA VAL A 147 9.01 -10.52 -4.83
C VAL A 147 8.04 -11.48 -4.17
N VAL A 148 8.30 -12.77 -4.36
CA VAL A 148 7.69 -13.85 -3.60
C VAL A 148 8.64 -14.25 -2.50
N ILE A 149 8.16 -14.21 -1.27
CA ILE A 149 8.87 -14.62 -0.07
C ILE A 149 8.39 -16.04 0.29
N VAL A 150 9.28 -17.01 0.29
CA VAL A 150 9.02 -18.31 0.88
C VAL A 150 9.37 -18.23 2.36
N LEU A 151 8.41 -18.53 3.22
CA LEU A 151 8.60 -18.50 4.68
C LEU A 151 9.22 -19.81 5.18
N ASN A 152 10.03 -19.76 6.23
CA ASN A 152 10.61 -20.94 6.88
C ASN A 152 9.56 -21.77 7.64
N GLY A 153 8.36 -21.22 7.88
CA GLY A 153 7.22 -21.87 8.52
C GLY A 153 5.91 -21.21 8.13
N SER A 154 4.80 -21.91 8.33
CA SER A 154 3.47 -21.30 8.16
C SER A 154 3.18 -20.39 9.35
N PRO A 155 2.67 -19.15 9.12
CA PRO A 155 2.20 -18.29 10.20
C PRO A 155 0.87 -18.76 10.83
N GLY A 156 0.27 -19.85 10.35
CA GLY A 156 -0.93 -20.44 10.94
C GLY A 156 -2.23 -19.68 10.65
N VAL A 157 -2.24 -18.83 9.61
CA VAL A 157 -3.44 -18.13 9.12
C VAL A 157 -3.83 -18.68 7.76
N GLU A 158 -5.12 -18.56 7.42
CA GLU A 158 -5.65 -18.94 6.11
C GLU A 158 -5.13 -17.98 5.04
N PRO A 159 -4.54 -18.47 3.93
CA PRO A 159 -4.11 -17.63 2.83
C PRO A 159 -5.28 -16.87 2.18
N ALA A 160 -5.01 -15.67 1.69
CA ALA A 160 -5.96 -14.93 0.89
C ALA A 160 -6.15 -15.61 -0.48
N PRO A 161 -7.39 -15.78 -0.94
CA PRO A 161 -7.64 -16.34 -2.27
C PRO A 161 -7.16 -15.37 -3.36
N LEU A 162 -6.70 -15.95 -4.47
CA LEU A 162 -6.24 -15.20 -5.64
C LEU A 162 -7.35 -15.04 -6.67
N ASP A 163 -7.38 -13.90 -7.34
CA ASP A 163 -8.21 -13.70 -8.53
C ASP A 163 -7.34 -13.90 -9.77
N GLU A 164 -7.43 -15.09 -10.35
CA GLU A 164 -6.57 -15.49 -11.47
C GLU A 164 -7.03 -14.92 -12.82
N HIS A 165 -8.27 -14.44 -12.90
CA HIS A 165 -8.91 -14.06 -14.15
C HIS A 165 -9.60 -12.70 -14.08
N VAL A 166 -8.84 -11.66 -13.79
CA VAL A 166 -9.38 -10.29 -13.73
C VAL A 166 -9.39 -9.68 -15.13
N ASP A 167 -10.56 -9.19 -15.55
CA ASP A 167 -10.66 -8.30 -16.71
C ASP A 167 -10.43 -6.83 -16.27
N PRO A 168 -9.28 -6.23 -16.62
CA PRO A 168 -8.87 -4.94 -16.08
C PRO A 168 -9.51 -3.77 -16.84
N GLN A 169 -10.82 -3.66 -16.80
CA GLN A 169 -11.53 -2.53 -17.41
C GLN A 169 -11.49 -1.28 -16.51
N PRO A 170 -11.35 -0.07 -17.08
CA PRO A 170 -11.50 1.17 -16.34
C PRO A 170 -12.82 1.21 -15.56
N GLY A 171 -12.77 1.65 -14.31
CA GLY A 171 -13.92 1.66 -13.40
C GLY A 171 -14.13 0.34 -12.63
N LEU A 172 -13.31 -0.69 -12.84
CA LEU A 172 -13.32 -1.90 -12.01
C LEU A 172 -13.15 -1.50 -10.54
N ARG A 173 -14.10 -1.93 -9.69
CA ARG A 173 -14.04 -1.66 -8.24
C ARG A 173 -12.97 -2.48 -7.58
N LEU A 174 -12.17 -1.79 -6.77
CA LEU A 174 -11.05 -2.34 -6.05
C LEU A 174 -11.21 -2.08 -4.54
N THR A 175 -10.47 -2.84 -3.75
CA THR A 175 -10.30 -2.60 -2.32
C THR A 175 -8.84 -2.77 -1.97
N HIS A 176 -8.21 -1.75 -1.40
CA HIS A 176 -6.82 -1.80 -0.98
C HIS A 176 -6.69 -1.88 0.53
N VAL A 177 -5.86 -2.78 1.03
CA VAL A 177 -5.58 -2.95 2.46
C VAL A 177 -4.10 -2.88 2.71
N ALA A 178 -3.70 -2.10 3.72
CA ALA A 178 -2.28 -1.97 4.03
C ALA A 178 -2.01 -1.57 5.50
N TYR A 179 -0.77 -1.82 5.90
CA TYR A 179 -0.12 -1.19 7.06
C TYR A 179 0.74 -0.05 6.54
N SER A 180 0.48 1.15 7.02
CA SER A 180 1.20 2.34 6.57
C SER A 180 1.92 3.04 7.72
N ALA A 181 2.85 3.92 7.42
CA ALA A 181 3.68 4.58 8.42
C ALA A 181 2.88 5.45 9.39
N ASP A 182 1.75 6.01 8.90
CA ASP A 182 0.77 6.76 9.69
C ASP A 182 -0.14 5.85 10.53
N HIS A 183 -0.31 4.57 10.12
CA HIS A 183 -1.19 3.57 10.76
C HIS A 183 -0.52 2.21 10.93
N ARG A 184 0.74 2.20 11.40
CA ARG A 184 1.58 0.99 11.39
C ARG A 184 1.08 -0.19 12.22
N PHE A 185 0.26 0.03 13.23
CA PHE A 185 -0.18 -1.03 14.14
C PHE A 185 -1.58 -1.56 13.86
N MET A 186 -2.25 -1.00 12.86
CA MET A 186 -3.57 -1.41 12.42
C MET A 186 -3.62 -1.36 10.90
N PRO A 187 -4.22 -2.33 10.21
CA PRO A 187 -4.43 -2.19 8.79
C PRO A 187 -5.54 -1.18 8.54
N TRP A 188 -5.36 -0.41 7.50
CA TRP A 188 -6.39 0.49 6.98
C TRP A 188 -6.80 0.01 5.60
N VAL A 189 -8.04 0.29 5.23
CA VAL A 189 -8.67 -0.17 4.00
C VAL A 189 -9.32 0.99 3.27
N HIS A 190 -9.09 1.09 1.97
CA HIS A 190 -9.85 1.92 1.06
C HIS A 190 -10.81 1.00 0.27
N PHE A 191 -12.09 1.05 0.63
CA PHE A 191 -13.15 0.31 -0.08
C PHE A 191 -13.62 1.09 -1.30
N ASN A 192 -13.99 0.38 -2.37
CA ASN A 192 -14.58 0.94 -3.58
C ASN A 192 -13.72 1.98 -4.30
N CYS A 193 -12.43 1.92 -4.18
CA CYS A 193 -11.52 2.59 -5.11
C CYS A 193 -11.59 1.92 -6.50
N HIS A 194 -10.99 2.50 -7.52
CA HIS A 194 -11.19 2.07 -8.90
C HIS A 194 -9.89 1.89 -9.67
N LEU A 195 -9.92 0.97 -10.61
CA LEU A 195 -8.95 0.92 -11.67
C LEU A 195 -9.20 2.08 -12.64
N LEU A 196 -8.23 2.95 -12.82
CA LEU A 196 -8.30 4.07 -13.76
C LEU A 196 -7.92 3.64 -15.18
N ARG A 197 -6.83 2.87 -15.30
CA ARG A 197 -6.37 2.27 -16.55
C ARG A 197 -5.38 1.13 -16.29
N SER A 198 -5.27 0.25 -17.27
CA SER A 198 -4.25 -0.81 -17.33
C SER A 198 -3.26 -0.48 -18.44
N ASP A 199 -1.97 -0.60 -18.16
CA ASP A 199 -0.90 -0.51 -19.15
C ASP A 199 -0.31 -1.91 -19.38
N LEU A 200 -0.75 -2.55 -20.43
CA LEU A 200 -0.32 -3.92 -20.76
C LEU A 200 1.16 -4.02 -21.11
N LYS A 201 1.79 -2.94 -21.62
CA LYS A 201 3.22 -2.94 -21.96
C LYS A 201 4.09 -2.82 -20.73
N ALA A 202 3.70 -1.96 -19.79
CA ALA A 202 4.40 -1.80 -18.53
C ALA A 202 4.02 -2.88 -17.50
N GLY A 203 2.96 -3.65 -17.74
CA GLY A 203 2.43 -4.63 -16.78
C GLY A 203 1.90 -3.97 -15.51
N LEU A 204 1.37 -2.75 -15.58
CA LEU A 204 0.97 -1.95 -14.43
C LEU A 204 -0.51 -1.56 -14.50
N TRP A 205 -1.12 -1.49 -13.33
CA TRP A 205 -2.41 -0.87 -13.10
C TRP A 205 -2.23 0.52 -12.48
N PHE A 206 -3.02 1.47 -12.97
CA PHE A 206 -3.16 2.81 -12.43
C PHE A 206 -4.52 2.87 -11.72
N ASN A 207 -4.54 3.23 -10.45
CA ASN A 207 -5.73 3.19 -9.62
C ASN A 207 -5.81 4.43 -8.71
N ASP A 208 -6.99 4.69 -8.14
CA ASP A 208 -7.24 5.78 -7.20
C ASP A 208 -7.31 5.32 -5.73
N CYS A 209 -6.87 4.09 -5.45
CA CYS A 209 -6.85 3.58 -4.07
C CYS A 209 -5.84 4.34 -3.22
N ASP A 210 -6.28 5.03 -2.18
CA ASP A 210 -5.39 5.78 -1.29
C ASP A 210 -4.32 4.90 -0.66
N THR A 211 -3.11 5.43 -0.64
CA THR A 211 -1.95 4.73 -0.13
C THR A 211 -0.99 5.69 0.59
N HIS A 212 -0.10 5.16 1.41
CA HIS A 212 0.88 5.92 2.19
C HIS A 212 2.16 5.07 2.34
N PRO A 213 3.34 5.64 2.63
CA PRO A 213 4.55 4.86 2.88
C PRO A 213 4.30 3.68 3.84
N GLY A 214 4.75 2.49 3.46
CA GLY A 214 4.46 1.24 4.15
C GLY A 214 3.34 0.41 3.52
N SER A 215 2.49 1.02 2.70
CA SER A 215 1.45 0.28 1.96
C SER A 215 2.00 -0.54 0.80
N SER A 216 3.24 -0.31 0.38
CA SER A 216 3.91 -1.09 -0.67
C SER A 216 3.80 -2.58 -0.41
N GLY A 217 3.42 -3.35 -1.43
CA GLY A 217 3.17 -4.79 -1.34
C GLY A 217 1.81 -5.17 -0.75
N GLY A 218 1.00 -4.20 -0.31
CA GLY A 218 -0.36 -4.45 0.15
C GLY A 218 -1.27 -4.92 -0.97
N PRO A 219 -2.22 -5.84 -0.67
CA PRO A 219 -3.12 -6.40 -1.67
C PRO A 219 -4.11 -5.35 -2.18
N ILE A 220 -4.41 -5.46 -3.45
CA ILE A 220 -5.60 -4.90 -4.07
C ILE A 220 -6.53 -6.07 -4.38
N PHE A 221 -7.70 -6.03 -3.79
CA PHE A 221 -8.74 -7.04 -3.96
C PHE A 221 -9.76 -6.61 -5.00
N THR A 222 -10.23 -7.58 -5.77
CA THR A 222 -11.53 -7.56 -6.45
C THR A 222 -12.56 -8.27 -5.57
N ARG A 223 -13.83 -8.10 -5.89
CA ARG A 223 -14.92 -8.81 -5.21
C ARG A 223 -15.73 -9.60 -6.22
N THR A 224 -15.55 -10.92 -6.22
CA THR A 224 -16.21 -11.87 -7.11
C THR A 224 -17.05 -12.82 -6.28
N ASP A 225 -18.34 -12.99 -6.61
CA ASP A 225 -19.30 -13.82 -5.86
C ASP A 225 -19.34 -13.50 -4.35
N GLY A 226 -19.26 -12.22 -4.02
CA GLY A 226 -19.26 -11.74 -2.64
C GLY A 226 -17.95 -11.94 -1.88
N LYS A 227 -16.93 -12.57 -2.47
CA LYS A 227 -15.64 -12.87 -1.85
C LYS A 227 -14.56 -11.92 -2.35
N TYR A 228 -13.72 -11.45 -1.44
CA TYR A 228 -12.52 -10.69 -1.77
C TYR A 228 -11.41 -11.63 -2.22
N LYS A 229 -10.80 -11.34 -3.38
CA LYS A 229 -9.70 -12.10 -3.96
C LYS A 229 -8.58 -11.15 -4.37
N VAL A 230 -7.33 -11.51 -4.10
CA VAL A 230 -6.17 -10.69 -4.45
C VAL A 230 -6.01 -10.64 -5.97
N ALA A 231 -6.14 -9.45 -6.54
CA ALA A 231 -6.02 -9.19 -7.97
C ALA A 231 -4.71 -8.50 -8.35
N ALA A 232 -4.15 -7.70 -7.43
CA ALA A 232 -2.91 -6.97 -7.64
C ALA A 232 -2.23 -6.66 -6.31
N ILE A 233 -1.02 -6.13 -6.35
CA ILE A 233 -0.33 -5.55 -5.19
C ILE A 233 0.04 -4.10 -5.45
N MET A 234 -0.07 -3.25 -4.42
CA MET A 234 0.30 -1.85 -4.46
C MET A 234 1.82 -1.71 -4.52
N LEU A 235 2.32 -0.83 -5.39
CA LEU A 235 3.74 -0.57 -5.54
C LEU A 235 4.14 0.83 -5.07
N GLY A 236 3.36 1.84 -5.41
CA GLY A 236 3.70 3.22 -5.10
C GLY A 236 2.74 4.25 -5.67
N THR A 237 3.17 5.49 -5.70
CA THR A 237 2.31 6.65 -5.99
C THR A 237 2.76 7.41 -7.24
N GLY A 238 1.81 8.04 -7.94
CA GLY A 238 2.02 8.89 -9.11
C GLY A 238 1.42 10.29 -8.93
N GLU A 239 2.12 11.15 -8.20
CA GLU A 239 1.89 12.61 -8.14
C GLU A 239 0.43 13.05 -7.81
N ARG A 240 -0.26 12.33 -6.90
CA ARG A 240 -1.66 12.61 -6.49
C ARG A 240 -2.71 12.41 -7.61
N LEU A 241 -2.32 11.85 -8.73
CA LEU A 241 -3.22 11.60 -9.86
C LEU A 241 -3.64 10.13 -9.95
N TYR A 242 -2.78 9.26 -9.50
CA TYR A 242 -2.96 7.81 -9.49
C TYR A 242 -1.98 7.13 -8.56
N ASN A 243 -2.28 5.91 -8.20
CA ASN A 243 -1.33 5.00 -7.56
C ASN A 243 -1.06 3.82 -8.49
N LEU A 244 0.08 3.15 -8.29
CA LEU A 244 0.57 2.09 -9.17
C LEU A 244 0.48 0.75 -8.48
N ALA A 245 -0.01 -0.25 -9.21
CA ALA A 245 -0.08 -1.62 -8.74
C ALA A 245 0.36 -2.60 -9.84
N MET A 246 0.82 -3.78 -9.43
CA MET A 246 1.13 -4.87 -10.35
C MET A 246 0.06 -5.94 -10.27
N PRO A 247 -0.63 -6.23 -11.39
CA PRO A 247 -1.67 -7.25 -11.44
C PRO A 247 -1.12 -8.66 -11.26
N GLY A 248 -1.97 -9.55 -10.74
CA GLY A 248 -1.67 -10.95 -10.51
C GLY A 248 -1.12 -11.68 -11.73
N SER A 249 -1.63 -11.37 -12.91
CA SER A 249 -1.16 -11.94 -14.18
C SER A 249 0.35 -11.84 -14.41
N GLN A 250 1.04 -10.94 -13.72
CA GLN A 250 2.49 -10.76 -13.84
C GLN A 250 3.29 -11.64 -12.86
N TRP A 251 2.70 -12.11 -11.76
CA TRP A 251 3.44 -12.77 -10.68
C TRP A 251 2.81 -14.07 -10.15
N LEU A 252 1.59 -14.43 -10.57
CA LEU A 252 0.92 -15.67 -10.12
C LEU A 252 1.77 -16.91 -10.37
N GLU A 253 2.36 -17.05 -11.55
CA GLU A 253 3.22 -18.18 -11.89
C GLU A 253 4.42 -18.30 -10.94
N LEU A 254 4.99 -17.16 -10.52
CA LEU A 254 6.10 -17.14 -9.59
C LEU A 254 5.70 -17.73 -8.22
N THR A 255 4.46 -17.52 -7.77
CA THR A 255 3.98 -18.06 -6.48
C THR A 255 3.80 -19.57 -6.53
N GLN A 256 3.42 -20.12 -7.70
CA GLN A 256 3.19 -21.55 -7.89
C GLN A 256 4.50 -22.35 -7.94
N ASN A 257 5.56 -21.70 -8.43
CA ASN A 257 6.87 -22.33 -8.63
C ASN A 257 7.91 -21.96 -7.55
N ALA A 258 7.51 -21.19 -6.53
CA ALA A 258 8.42 -20.73 -5.49
C ALA A 258 8.81 -21.90 -4.55
N ALA A 259 10.07 -22.33 -4.65
CA ALA A 259 10.68 -23.30 -3.76
C ALA A 259 12.12 -22.89 -3.43
N CYS A 260 12.55 -23.12 -2.18
CA CYS A 260 13.92 -22.90 -1.81
C CYS A 260 14.78 -24.13 -2.16
N SER A 261 15.93 -23.89 -2.80
CA SER A 261 16.95 -24.91 -3.08
C SER A 261 17.76 -25.25 -1.84
#